data_fb5121ec282cfecf60b0bd978b63532f
#
_entry.id   fb5121ec282cfecf60b0bd978b63532f
#
_cell.length_a   1.000
_cell.length_b   1.000
_cell.length_c   1.000
_cell.angle_alpha   90.00
_cell.angle_beta   90.00
_cell.angle_gamma   90.00
#
_symmetry.space_group_name_H-M   'P 1'
#
loop_
_entity.id
_entity.type
_entity.pdbx_description
1 polymer ?
#
loop_
_entity_poly.entity_id
_entity_poly.type
_entity_poly.pdbx_seq_one_letter_code
_entity_poly.pdbx_strand_id
1 'polypeptide(L)'
;ASTMAIYTVVENRSFYRLDRWQDTHKTPSDHRFGSDYVTRLSQTITENHRMEFIKARLKRQPKGAKGSVDSTTRSGYGKCLVDLKWGKNKDRDDLPCSLEVYVYSLTTHEPIYYKRLAGNTNDMVTIRTILTEMKELGLKEDDLSFTTDRGYCSKENMGAFHKMGAPFLMCAKVGQIPVIQCLSTICYDEFGLPVNMEYDKETKLYYRQMDIPYTVQKEDG
;
A
#
# COMPACT_ATOMS: atom_id res chain seq x y z
N ALA A 1 -24.69 -1.50 -0.43
CA ALA A 1 -23.31 -1.10 -0.10
C ALA A 1 -23.20 -0.56 1.32
N SER A 2 -23.93 0.51 1.68
CA SER A 2 -23.80 1.16 3.02
C SER A 2 -24.04 0.21 4.19
N THR A 3 -25.08 -0.63 4.15
CA THR A 3 -25.37 -1.63 5.19
C THR A 3 -24.21 -2.62 5.36
N MET A 4 -23.61 -3.09 4.28
CA MET A 4 -22.46 -4.00 4.31
C MET A 4 -21.23 -3.30 4.89
N ALA A 5 -21.00 -2.04 4.52
CA ALA A 5 -19.89 -1.24 5.05
C ALA A 5 -20.02 -1.03 6.57
N ILE A 6 -21.21 -0.66 7.04
CA ILE A 6 -21.50 -0.50 8.48
C ILE A 6 -21.27 -1.82 9.22
N TYR A 7 -21.79 -2.93 8.69
CA TYR A 7 -21.58 -4.25 9.28
C TYR A 7 -20.10 -4.62 9.39
N THR A 8 -19.31 -4.35 8.33
CA THR A 8 -17.86 -4.61 8.34
C THR A 8 -17.15 -3.82 9.43
N VAL A 9 -17.52 -2.54 9.62
CA VAL A 9 -16.89 -1.66 10.62
C VAL A 9 -17.30 -2.05 12.05
N VAL A 10 -18.58 -2.39 12.26
CA VAL A 10 -19.13 -2.63 13.60
C VAL A 10 -18.83 -4.05 14.08
N GLU A 11 -19.04 -5.04 13.23
CA GLU A 11 -18.94 -6.45 13.61
C GLU A 11 -17.64 -7.11 13.21
N ASN A 12 -17.03 -6.66 12.10
CA ASN A 12 -15.83 -7.27 11.52
C ASN A 12 -15.92 -8.80 11.38
N ARG A 13 -17.07 -9.29 10.96
CA ARG A 13 -17.39 -10.72 10.84
C ARG A 13 -17.81 -11.08 9.42
N SER A 14 -17.87 -12.38 9.13
CA SER A 14 -18.37 -12.88 7.85
C SER A 14 -19.79 -12.41 7.55
N PHE A 15 -20.06 -12.01 6.32
CA PHE A 15 -21.38 -11.60 5.82
C PHE A 15 -22.46 -12.70 5.94
N TYR A 16 -22.09 -13.92 6.25
CA TYR A 16 -23.03 -15.00 6.57
C TYR A 16 -23.99 -14.63 7.71
N ARG A 17 -23.59 -13.73 8.61
CA ARG A 17 -24.41 -13.28 9.75
C ARG A 17 -25.09 -11.94 9.53
N LEU A 18 -24.95 -11.34 8.33
CA LEU A 18 -25.46 -10.00 8.04
C LEU A 18 -26.99 -9.91 8.18
N ASP A 19 -27.73 -10.92 7.72
CA ASP A 19 -29.19 -10.98 7.82
C ASP A 19 -29.67 -10.94 9.27
N ARG A 20 -29.10 -11.77 10.15
CA ARG A 20 -29.43 -11.79 11.58
C ARG A 20 -29.05 -10.49 12.29
N TRP A 21 -27.94 -9.89 11.89
CA TRP A 21 -27.50 -8.59 12.45
C TRP A 21 -28.51 -7.48 12.09
N GLN A 22 -29.07 -7.52 10.88
CA GLN A 22 -30.10 -6.57 10.45
C GLN A 22 -31.40 -6.68 11.26
N ASP A 23 -31.69 -7.83 11.83
CA ASP A 23 -32.88 -8.01 12.68
C ASP A 23 -32.80 -7.20 13.99
N THR A 24 -31.60 -6.87 14.44
CA THR A 24 -31.35 -6.19 15.72
C THR A 24 -30.79 -4.80 15.58
N HIS A 25 -30.45 -4.37 14.36
CA HIS A 25 -29.82 -3.08 14.10
C HIS A 25 -30.54 -2.28 13.02
N LYS A 26 -30.71 -0.99 13.28
CA LYS A 26 -31.26 -0.08 12.27
C LYS A 26 -30.24 0.11 11.14
N THR A 27 -30.63 -0.19 9.92
CA THR A 27 -29.78 -0.13 8.74
C THR A 27 -30.28 0.87 7.71
N PRO A 28 -29.42 1.40 6.83
CA PRO A 28 -29.82 2.33 5.78
C PRO A 28 -30.75 1.74 4.71
N SER A 29 -30.95 0.42 4.71
CA SER A 29 -31.80 -0.28 3.75
C SER A 29 -32.73 -1.24 4.49
N ASP A 30 -33.98 -1.21 4.11
CA ASP A 30 -35.01 -2.18 4.60
C ASP A 30 -34.87 -3.56 3.92
N HIS A 31 -34.07 -3.65 2.87
CA HIS A 31 -33.80 -4.92 2.20
C HIS A 31 -32.92 -5.82 3.06
N ARG A 32 -33.37 -7.07 3.24
CA ARG A 32 -32.61 -8.09 3.97
C ARG A 32 -31.55 -8.73 3.08
N PHE A 33 -30.30 -8.68 3.52
CA PHE A 33 -29.14 -9.18 2.77
C PHE A 33 -28.73 -10.56 3.30
N GLY A 34 -29.33 -11.62 2.79
CA GLY A 34 -28.88 -12.99 3.07
C GLY A 34 -27.55 -13.32 2.40
N SER A 35 -26.92 -14.40 2.84
CA SER A 35 -25.62 -14.86 2.30
C SER A 35 -25.62 -15.09 0.79
N ASP A 36 -26.73 -15.61 0.25
CA ASP A 36 -26.90 -15.84 -1.19
C ASP A 36 -26.94 -14.54 -1.99
N TYR A 37 -27.58 -13.51 -1.44
CA TYR A 37 -27.60 -12.19 -2.06
C TYR A 37 -26.19 -11.61 -2.11
N VAL A 38 -25.45 -11.68 -0.99
CA VAL A 38 -24.06 -11.17 -0.92
C VAL A 38 -23.18 -11.93 -1.90
N THR A 39 -23.32 -13.25 -1.99
CA THR A 39 -22.57 -14.08 -2.92
C THR A 39 -22.83 -13.67 -4.37
N ARG A 40 -24.12 -13.57 -4.77
CA ARG A 40 -24.49 -13.12 -6.12
C ARG A 40 -23.98 -11.71 -6.43
N LEU A 41 -24.13 -10.77 -5.49
CA LEU A 41 -23.60 -9.42 -5.65
C LEU A 41 -22.07 -9.42 -5.84
N SER A 42 -21.35 -10.21 -5.05
CA SER A 42 -19.88 -10.32 -5.19
C SER A 42 -19.46 -10.88 -6.54
N GLN A 43 -20.24 -11.81 -7.10
CA GLN A 43 -19.99 -12.37 -8.44
C GLN A 43 -20.23 -11.38 -9.58
N THR A 44 -21.02 -10.31 -9.36
CA THR A 44 -21.23 -9.26 -10.37
C THR A 44 -20.13 -8.22 -10.39
N ILE A 45 -19.27 -8.19 -9.35
CA ILE A 45 -18.15 -7.24 -9.28
C ILE A 45 -17.04 -7.76 -10.19
N THR A 46 -16.76 -7.02 -11.25
CA THR A 46 -15.73 -7.33 -12.24
C THR A 46 -14.50 -6.46 -12.05
N GLU A 47 -13.42 -6.79 -12.74
CA GLU A 47 -12.21 -5.97 -12.80
C GLU A 47 -12.51 -4.56 -13.32
N ASN A 48 -13.42 -4.41 -14.31
CA ASN A 48 -13.84 -3.10 -14.78
C ASN A 48 -14.46 -2.24 -13.67
N HIS A 49 -15.28 -2.82 -12.81
CA HIS A 49 -15.84 -2.09 -11.66
C HIS A 49 -14.74 -1.63 -10.70
N ARG A 50 -13.72 -2.47 -10.47
CA ARG A 50 -12.55 -2.09 -9.68
C ARG A 50 -11.79 -0.92 -10.31
N MET A 51 -11.53 -0.97 -11.61
CA MET A 51 -10.83 0.08 -12.35
C MET A 51 -11.60 1.40 -12.33
N GLU A 52 -12.91 1.38 -12.56
CA GLU A 52 -13.76 2.59 -12.49
C GLU A 52 -13.81 3.17 -11.07
N PHE A 53 -13.84 2.32 -10.04
CA PHE A 53 -13.74 2.78 -8.65
C PHE A 53 -12.41 3.51 -8.40
N ILE A 54 -11.28 2.94 -8.84
CA ILE A 54 -9.95 3.54 -8.67
C ILE A 54 -9.86 4.86 -9.45
N LYS A 55 -10.34 4.92 -10.70
CA LYS A 55 -10.42 6.17 -11.47
C LYS A 55 -11.19 7.26 -10.74
N ALA A 56 -12.35 6.91 -10.17
CA ALA A 56 -13.15 7.86 -9.41
C ALA A 56 -12.41 8.37 -8.16
N ARG A 57 -11.64 7.51 -7.49
CA ARG A 57 -10.82 7.87 -6.33
C ARG A 57 -9.65 8.77 -6.71
N LEU A 58 -8.94 8.46 -7.79
CA LEU A 58 -7.85 9.27 -8.31
C LEU A 58 -8.31 10.69 -8.68
N LYS A 59 -9.44 10.82 -9.38
CA LYS A 59 -10.02 12.13 -9.75
C LYS A 59 -10.38 13.02 -8.56
N ARG A 60 -10.62 12.43 -7.39
CA ARG A 60 -10.96 13.17 -6.16
C ARG A 60 -9.73 13.66 -5.40
N GLN A 61 -8.55 13.16 -5.76
CA GLN A 61 -7.31 13.60 -5.10
C GLN A 61 -6.92 15.00 -5.56
N PRO A 62 -6.56 15.89 -4.64
CA PRO A 62 -5.98 17.17 -5.01
C PRO A 62 -4.60 16.93 -5.64
N LYS A 63 -4.17 17.85 -6.52
CA LYS A 63 -2.84 17.81 -7.12
C LYS A 63 -1.77 17.83 -6.01
N GLY A 64 -0.75 16.98 -6.15
CA GLY A 64 0.31 16.86 -5.15
C GLY A 64 -0.11 16.13 -3.87
N ALA A 65 -1.22 15.40 -3.89
CA ALA A 65 -1.63 14.59 -2.75
C ALA A 65 -0.53 13.59 -2.34
N LYS A 66 -0.48 13.25 -1.05
CA LYS A 66 0.49 12.30 -0.50
C LYS A 66 -0.15 10.92 -0.38
N GLY A 67 0.45 9.92 -1.02
CA GLY A 67 0.02 8.53 -0.96
C GLY A 67 1.00 7.65 -0.19
N SER A 68 0.51 6.82 0.71
CA SER A 68 1.30 5.78 1.36
C SER A 68 1.02 4.43 0.71
N VAL A 69 2.07 3.71 0.34
CA VAL A 69 1.98 2.35 -0.21
C VAL A 69 2.35 1.35 0.86
N ASP A 70 1.47 0.40 1.08
CA ASP A 70 1.73 -0.73 1.98
C ASP A 70 1.11 -2.01 1.42
N SER A 71 1.61 -3.15 1.89
CA SER A 71 1.11 -4.47 1.54
C SER A 71 0.82 -5.29 2.78
N THR A 72 -0.16 -6.16 2.68
CA THR A 72 -0.44 -7.17 3.69
C THR A 72 -0.68 -8.52 3.02
N THR A 73 -0.58 -9.59 3.78
CA THR A 73 -0.98 -10.93 3.33
C THR A 73 -2.29 -11.30 4.00
N ARG A 74 -3.09 -12.08 3.29
CA ARG A 74 -4.33 -12.62 3.83
C ARG A 74 -4.37 -14.12 3.60
N SER A 75 -4.34 -14.87 4.68
CA SER A 75 -4.42 -16.32 4.69
C SER A 75 -5.79 -16.83 4.26
N GLY A 76 -5.85 -18.01 3.68
CA GLY A 76 -7.11 -18.63 3.29
C GLY A 76 -7.03 -20.11 3.03
N TYR A 77 -8.17 -20.78 3.23
CA TYR A 77 -8.36 -22.22 3.01
C TYR A 77 -9.02 -22.55 1.66
N GLY A 78 -9.33 -21.54 0.86
CA GLY A 78 -10.11 -21.71 -0.37
C GLY A 78 -9.34 -22.40 -1.47
N LYS A 79 -9.73 -23.61 -1.85
CA LYS A 79 -9.07 -24.39 -2.93
C LYS A 79 -9.24 -23.79 -4.32
N CYS A 80 -10.28 -22.97 -4.52
CA CYS A 80 -10.60 -22.33 -5.81
C CYS A 80 -10.06 -20.91 -5.96
N LEU A 81 -9.36 -20.38 -4.97
CA LEU A 81 -8.80 -19.04 -5.03
C LEU A 81 -7.41 -19.08 -5.66
N VAL A 82 -7.32 -18.67 -6.91
CA VAL A 82 -6.09 -18.75 -7.73
C VAL A 82 -4.91 -17.96 -7.16
N ASP A 83 -5.20 -16.90 -6.40
CA ASP A 83 -4.20 -16.02 -5.78
C ASP A 83 -3.63 -16.60 -4.47
N LEU A 84 -4.28 -17.62 -3.88
CA LEU A 84 -3.73 -18.26 -2.71
C LEU A 84 -2.54 -19.14 -3.10
N LYS A 85 -1.37 -18.70 -2.70
CA LYS A 85 -0.09 -19.41 -2.93
C LYS A 85 0.73 -19.44 -1.65
N TRP A 86 1.56 -20.47 -1.53
CA TRP A 86 2.57 -20.52 -0.48
C TRP A 86 3.61 -19.43 -0.73
N GLY A 87 3.82 -18.58 0.25
CA GLY A 87 4.73 -17.44 0.18
C GLY A 87 5.03 -16.87 1.57
N LYS A 88 5.59 -15.67 1.61
CA LYS A 88 5.84 -14.97 2.87
C LYS A 88 4.52 -14.54 3.49
N ASN A 89 4.03 -15.34 4.43
CA ASN A 89 2.81 -15.05 5.16
C ASN A 89 3.13 -14.20 6.41
N LYS A 90 2.52 -13.02 6.50
CA LYS A 90 2.70 -12.12 7.65
C LYS A 90 2.06 -12.64 8.93
N ASP A 91 0.97 -13.42 8.81
CA ASP A 91 0.25 -14.01 9.96
C ASP A 91 0.96 -15.23 10.55
N ARG A 92 1.90 -15.85 9.81
CA ARG A 92 2.70 -17.02 10.24
C ARG A 92 1.84 -18.21 10.69
N ASP A 93 0.71 -18.41 10.05
CA ASP A 93 -0.28 -19.44 10.37
C ASP A 93 -0.16 -20.71 9.52
N ASP A 94 0.96 -20.86 8.78
CA ASP A 94 1.25 -22.00 7.90
C ASP A 94 0.12 -22.29 6.88
N LEU A 95 -0.46 -21.23 6.34
CA LEU A 95 -1.48 -21.28 5.31
C LEU A 95 -1.03 -20.58 4.02
N PRO A 96 -1.56 -21.02 2.86
CA PRO A 96 -1.39 -20.24 1.65
C PRO A 96 -2.08 -18.88 1.81
N CYS A 97 -1.48 -17.84 1.25
CA CYS A 97 -1.99 -16.49 1.35
C CYS A 97 -2.11 -15.80 -0.01
N SER A 98 -2.84 -14.72 -0.07
CA SER A 98 -2.77 -13.72 -1.13
C SER A 98 -2.03 -12.50 -0.63
N LEU A 99 -1.35 -11.77 -1.53
CA LEU A 99 -0.76 -10.48 -1.25
C LEU A 99 -1.75 -9.38 -1.65
N GLU A 100 -2.07 -8.49 -0.73
CA GLU A 100 -2.93 -7.34 -0.98
C GLU A 100 -2.10 -6.07 -0.83
N VAL A 101 -2.10 -5.23 -1.87
CA VAL A 101 -1.36 -3.97 -1.88
C VAL A 101 -2.34 -2.81 -1.93
N TYR A 102 -2.09 -1.81 -1.12
CA TYR A 102 -2.94 -0.63 -0.99
C TYR A 102 -2.13 0.64 -1.20
N VAL A 103 -2.78 1.64 -1.81
CA VAL A 103 -2.33 3.03 -1.77
C VAL A 103 -3.38 3.83 -1.02
N TYR A 104 -2.96 4.46 0.06
CA TYR A 104 -3.82 5.26 0.93
C TYR A 104 -3.42 6.73 0.85
N SER A 105 -4.38 7.62 0.65
CA SER A 105 -4.13 9.06 0.65
C SER A 105 -3.94 9.57 2.08
N LEU A 106 -2.76 10.09 2.37
CA LEU A 106 -2.50 10.81 3.62
C LEU A 106 -3.14 12.21 3.62
N THR A 107 -3.50 12.72 2.45
CA THR A 107 -4.11 14.04 2.29
C THR A 107 -5.62 14.02 2.50
N THR A 108 -6.33 13.04 1.91
CA THR A 108 -7.78 12.93 1.99
C THR A 108 -8.26 11.86 2.98
N HIS A 109 -7.33 11.11 3.58
CA HIS A 109 -7.62 9.99 4.48
C HIS A 109 -8.53 8.92 3.86
N GLU A 110 -8.33 8.64 2.57
CA GLU A 110 -9.11 7.66 1.81
C GLU A 110 -8.22 6.64 1.10
N PRO A 111 -8.68 5.38 0.95
CA PRO A 111 -7.99 4.44 0.07
C PRO A 111 -8.15 4.90 -1.39
N ILE A 112 -7.03 4.99 -2.12
CA ILE A 112 -7.00 5.43 -3.53
C ILE A 112 -7.00 4.21 -4.45
N TYR A 113 -6.20 3.20 -4.09
CA TYR A 113 -5.91 2.06 -4.92
C TYR A 113 -5.78 0.80 -4.08
N TYR A 114 -6.18 -0.32 -4.64
CA TYR A 114 -5.88 -1.64 -4.09
C TYR A 114 -5.70 -2.67 -5.21
N LYS A 115 -4.87 -3.66 -4.96
CA LYS A 115 -4.70 -4.81 -5.84
C LYS A 115 -4.41 -6.06 -5.04
N ARG A 116 -5.03 -7.16 -5.45
CA ARG A 116 -4.75 -8.48 -4.92
C ARG A 116 -3.85 -9.22 -5.90
N LEU A 117 -2.81 -9.84 -5.38
CA LEU A 117 -1.79 -10.58 -6.12
C LEU A 117 -1.61 -11.96 -5.50
N ALA A 118 -0.94 -12.85 -6.24
CA ALA A 118 -0.59 -14.17 -5.72
C ALA A 118 0.34 -14.05 -4.51
N GLY A 119 0.12 -14.89 -3.50
CA GLY A 119 0.84 -14.82 -2.22
C GLY A 119 2.34 -15.10 -2.30
N ASN A 120 2.81 -15.66 -3.41
CA ASN A 120 4.24 -15.85 -3.70
C ASN A 120 4.86 -14.64 -4.42
N THR A 121 4.11 -13.56 -4.64
CA THR A 121 4.64 -12.32 -5.24
C THR A 121 5.53 -11.61 -4.25
N ASN A 122 6.70 -11.13 -4.71
CA ASN A 122 7.58 -10.32 -3.89
C ASN A 122 7.07 -8.88 -3.79
N ASP A 123 6.99 -8.33 -2.58
CA ASP A 123 6.57 -6.94 -2.32
C ASP A 123 7.33 -5.92 -3.19
N MET A 124 8.63 -6.13 -3.41
CA MET A 124 9.47 -5.22 -4.20
C MET A 124 8.99 -5.04 -5.64
N VAL A 125 8.38 -6.07 -6.23
CA VAL A 125 7.95 -6.02 -7.64
C VAL A 125 6.61 -5.29 -7.79
N THR A 126 5.84 -5.18 -6.72
CA THR A 126 4.47 -4.63 -6.74
C THR A 126 4.41 -3.16 -7.12
N ILE A 127 5.42 -2.36 -6.74
CA ILE A 127 5.47 -0.91 -7.05
C ILE A 127 5.35 -0.66 -8.56
N ARG A 128 6.12 -1.39 -9.38
CA ARG A 128 6.09 -1.21 -10.83
C ARG A 128 4.70 -1.51 -11.40
N THR A 129 4.09 -2.59 -10.95
CA THR A 129 2.73 -2.98 -11.36
C THR A 129 1.71 -1.91 -10.98
N ILE A 130 1.77 -1.39 -9.74
CA ILE A 130 0.88 -0.33 -9.25
C ILE A 130 1.03 0.93 -10.06
N LEU A 131 2.25 1.41 -10.27
CA LEU A 131 2.51 2.65 -10.99
C LEU A 131 2.05 2.55 -12.46
N THR A 132 2.30 1.41 -13.12
CA THR A 132 1.85 1.18 -14.50
C THR A 132 0.33 1.24 -14.57
N GLU A 133 -0.38 0.52 -13.71
CA GLU A 133 -1.84 0.48 -13.71
C GLU A 133 -2.45 1.85 -13.33
N MET A 134 -1.88 2.55 -12.34
CA MET A 134 -2.36 3.89 -11.97
C MET A 134 -2.16 4.90 -13.10
N LYS A 135 -1.06 4.80 -13.87
CA LYS A 135 -0.83 5.62 -15.06
C LYS A 135 -1.88 5.34 -16.14
N GLU A 136 -2.19 4.07 -16.41
CA GLU A 136 -3.25 3.67 -17.35
C GLU A 136 -4.63 4.18 -16.90
N LEU A 137 -4.84 4.31 -15.60
CA LEU A 137 -6.06 4.86 -15.00
C LEU A 137 -6.11 6.40 -14.98
N GLY A 138 -5.07 7.06 -15.48
CA GLY A 138 -5.03 8.50 -15.68
C GLY A 138 -4.25 9.29 -14.63
N LEU A 139 -3.46 8.63 -13.77
CA LEU A 139 -2.52 9.33 -12.88
C LEU A 139 -1.43 9.99 -13.73
N LYS A 140 -1.22 11.28 -13.52
CA LYS A 140 -0.20 12.09 -14.22
C LYS A 140 1.00 12.34 -13.30
N GLU A 141 2.05 12.88 -13.90
CA GLU A 141 3.22 13.39 -13.19
C GLU A 141 2.78 14.42 -12.14
N ASP A 142 3.40 14.41 -10.96
CA ASP A 142 3.12 15.31 -9.85
C ASP A 142 1.68 15.29 -9.28
N ASP A 143 0.79 14.43 -9.77
CA ASP A 143 -0.55 14.33 -9.19
C ASP A 143 -0.49 13.72 -7.78
N LEU A 144 0.44 12.80 -7.56
CA LEU A 144 0.58 12.08 -6.31
C LEU A 144 2.06 11.87 -5.96
N SER A 145 2.45 12.20 -4.72
CA SER A 145 3.73 11.81 -4.15
C SER A 145 3.58 10.54 -3.33
N PHE A 146 4.56 9.65 -3.38
CA PHE A 146 4.48 8.34 -2.73
C PHE A 146 5.40 8.23 -1.52
N THR A 147 4.89 7.66 -0.45
CA THR A 147 5.70 7.24 0.71
C THR A 147 5.65 5.72 0.82
N THR A 148 6.81 5.09 0.95
CA THR A 148 6.93 3.64 1.07
C THR A 148 7.84 3.26 2.22
N ASP A 149 7.63 2.09 2.78
CA ASP A 149 8.51 1.55 3.80
C ASP A 149 9.83 1.02 3.20
N ARG A 150 10.76 0.62 4.06
CA ARG A 150 12.07 0.07 3.67
C ARG A 150 11.98 -1.24 2.86
N GLY A 151 10.85 -1.95 2.93
CA GLY A 151 10.63 -3.20 2.19
C GLY A 151 10.65 -2.98 0.70
N TYR A 152 10.23 -1.80 0.25
CA TYR A 152 10.16 -1.41 -1.15
C TYR A 152 11.46 -0.76 -1.68
N CYS A 153 12.44 -0.52 -0.82
CA CYS A 153 13.66 0.19 -1.21
C CYS A 153 14.54 -0.67 -2.12
N SER A 154 14.51 -0.35 -3.41
CA SER A 154 15.38 -0.93 -4.44
C SER A 154 15.67 0.07 -5.56
N LYS A 155 16.76 -0.15 -6.31
CA LYS A 155 17.13 0.67 -7.48
C LYS A 155 16.00 0.69 -8.52
N GLU A 156 15.42 -0.47 -8.77
CA GLU A 156 14.37 -0.67 -9.76
C GLU A 156 13.11 0.11 -9.38
N ASN A 157 12.74 0.14 -8.11
CA ASN A 157 11.58 0.89 -7.64
C ASN A 157 11.83 2.40 -7.68
N MET A 158 13.02 2.86 -7.26
CA MET A 158 13.39 4.28 -7.41
C MET A 158 13.38 4.71 -8.88
N GLY A 159 13.93 3.88 -9.78
CA GLY A 159 13.86 4.10 -11.22
C GLY A 159 12.45 4.15 -11.78
N ALA A 160 11.53 3.32 -11.26
CA ALA A 160 10.13 3.32 -11.68
C ALA A 160 9.40 4.62 -11.28
N PHE A 161 9.60 5.11 -10.05
CA PHE A 161 9.06 6.40 -9.63
C PHE A 161 9.61 7.55 -10.47
N HIS A 162 10.94 7.57 -10.68
CA HIS A 162 11.59 8.58 -11.51
C HIS A 162 11.08 8.56 -12.96
N LYS A 163 10.98 7.38 -13.59
CA LYS A 163 10.44 7.23 -14.95
C LYS A 163 8.99 7.69 -15.07
N MET A 164 8.23 7.60 -14.00
CA MET A 164 6.86 8.09 -13.95
C MET A 164 6.77 9.60 -13.70
N GLY A 165 7.85 10.25 -13.29
CA GLY A 165 7.83 11.65 -12.82
C GLY A 165 7.10 11.82 -11.48
N ALA A 166 6.97 10.76 -10.68
CA ALA A 166 6.26 10.80 -9.41
C ALA A 166 7.24 11.06 -8.26
N PRO A 167 7.09 12.14 -7.47
CA PRO A 167 7.88 12.36 -6.28
C PRO A 167 7.70 11.22 -5.27
N PHE A 168 8.76 10.82 -4.60
CA PHE A 168 8.68 9.75 -3.61
C PHE A 168 9.59 9.96 -2.41
N LEU A 169 9.16 9.44 -1.26
CA LEU A 169 9.92 9.29 -0.03
C LEU A 169 9.99 7.80 0.32
N MET A 170 11.19 7.28 0.50
CA MET A 170 11.41 5.86 0.72
C MET A 170 12.39 5.65 1.86
N CYS A 171 12.02 4.83 2.84
CA CYS A 171 12.95 4.42 3.88
C CYS A 171 14.01 3.49 3.31
N ALA A 172 15.29 3.80 3.53
CA ALA A 172 16.40 2.98 3.08
C ALA A 172 16.72 1.84 4.06
N LYS A 173 17.30 0.75 3.55
CA LYS A 173 17.82 -0.34 4.38
C LYS A 173 19.22 0.02 4.85
N VAL A 174 19.49 -0.13 6.16
CA VAL A 174 20.78 0.20 6.78
C VAL A 174 21.95 -0.53 6.10
N GLY A 175 21.75 -1.74 5.60
CA GLY A 175 22.79 -2.53 4.92
C GLY A 175 23.07 -2.11 3.47
N GLN A 176 22.42 -1.09 2.92
CA GLN A 176 22.73 -0.59 1.57
C GLN A 176 24.00 0.26 1.58
N ILE A 177 24.86 0.09 0.56
CA ILE A 177 26.15 0.78 0.47
C ILE A 177 26.02 2.30 0.64
N PRO A 178 25.11 3.01 -0.05
CA PRO A 178 24.97 4.45 0.13
C PRO A 178 24.62 4.85 1.56
N VAL A 179 23.79 4.05 2.24
CA VAL A 179 23.40 4.30 3.64
C VAL A 179 24.59 4.07 4.57
N ILE A 180 25.35 2.98 4.37
CA ILE A 180 26.57 2.71 5.14
C ILE A 180 27.59 3.84 4.98
N GLN A 181 27.79 4.31 3.75
CA GLN A 181 28.66 5.44 3.46
C GLN A 181 28.21 6.72 4.20
N CYS A 182 26.91 7.02 4.21
CA CYS A 182 26.38 8.15 4.97
C CYS A 182 26.59 7.98 6.48
N LEU A 183 26.29 6.80 7.01
CA LEU A 183 26.47 6.52 8.45
C LEU A 183 27.92 6.61 8.88
N SER A 184 28.87 6.21 8.02
CA SER A 184 30.31 6.32 8.32
C SER A 184 30.85 7.75 8.41
N THR A 185 30.09 8.75 7.94
CA THR A 185 30.43 10.17 8.06
C THR A 185 29.90 10.84 9.33
N ILE A 186 29.17 10.12 10.16
CA ILE A 186 28.67 10.64 11.44
C ILE A 186 29.84 10.69 12.43
N CYS A 187 30.05 11.85 13.01
CA CYS A 187 31.06 12.05 14.06
C CYS A 187 30.37 12.07 15.42
N TYR A 188 31.01 11.47 16.41
CA TYR A 188 30.50 11.40 17.78
C TYR A 188 31.48 12.07 18.75
N ASP A 189 30.95 12.68 19.80
CA ASP A 189 31.73 13.20 20.93
C ASP A 189 32.13 12.08 21.92
N GLU A 190 32.76 12.47 23.04
CA GLU A 190 33.18 11.56 24.09
C GLU A 190 32.03 10.88 24.83
N PHE A 191 30.80 11.42 24.70
CA PHE A 191 29.57 10.86 25.29
C PHE A 191 28.77 10.02 24.30
N GLY A 192 29.28 9.87 23.05
CA GLY A 192 28.60 9.13 22.00
C GLY A 192 27.44 9.90 21.34
N LEU A 193 27.39 11.24 21.49
CA LEU A 193 26.39 12.07 20.84
C LEU A 193 26.89 12.55 19.46
N PRO A 194 26.03 12.54 18.43
CA PRO A 194 26.43 12.99 17.10
C PRO A 194 26.65 14.50 17.06
N VAL A 195 27.87 14.92 16.69
CA VAL A 195 28.28 16.34 16.68
C VAL A 195 28.11 17.04 15.33
N ASN A 196 27.93 16.27 14.24
CA ASN A 196 27.72 16.80 12.89
C ASN A 196 26.31 16.55 12.35
N MET A 197 25.35 16.47 13.24
CA MET A 197 23.93 16.34 12.96
C MET A 197 23.14 17.44 13.68
N GLU A 198 22.00 17.83 13.12
CA GLU A 198 21.06 18.74 13.76
C GLU A 198 20.13 17.95 14.68
N TYR A 199 19.73 18.56 15.77
CA TYR A 199 18.78 17.95 16.71
C TYR A 199 17.42 18.62 16.60
N ASP A 200 16.41 17.84 16.22
CA ASP A 200 15.02 18.29 16.21
C ASP A 200 14.37 18.06 17.58
N LYS A 201 13.95 19.15 18.24
CA LYS A 201 13.35 19.13 19.56
C LYS A 201 11.95 18.52 19.60
N GLU A 202 11.19 18.57 18.49
CA GLU A 202 9.83 18.03 18.43
C GLU A 202 9.86 16.51 18.30
N THR A 203 10.64 15.99 17.38
CA THR A 203 10.76 14.55 17.14
C THR A 203 11.76 13.88 18.07
N LYS A 204 12.62 14.66 18.75
CA LYS A 204 13.73 14.19 19.57
C LYS A 204 14.74 13.32 18.81
N LEU A 205 14.92 13.63 17.52
CA LEU A 205 15.81 12.89 16.63
C LEU A 205 16.96 13.78 16.17
N TYR A 206 18.12 13.16 15.94
CA TYR A 206 19.21 13.77 15.23
C TYR A 206 19.02 13.51 13.73
N TYR A 207 19.20 14.52 12.89
CA TYR A 207 19.07 14.40 11.45
C TYR A 207 20.20 15.16 10.72
N ARG A 208 20.46 14.74 9.50
CA ARG A 208 21.36 15.39 8.57
C ARG A 208 20.86 15.16 7.15
N GLN A 209 20.77 16.23 6.39
CA GLN A 209 20.47 16.13 4.96
C GLN A 209 21.77 16.01 4.17
N MET A 210 21.82 15.07 3.24
CA MET A 210 22.95 14.83 2.38
C MET A 210 22.48 14.51 0.96
N ASP A 211 23.15 15.09 -0.03
CA ASP A 211 22.99 14.75 -1.43
C ASP A 211 23.89 13.57 -1.77
N ILE A 212 23.28 12.48 -2.20
CA ILE A 212 24.01 11.27 -2.58
C ILE A 212 23.84 11.07 -4.08
N PRO A 213 24.94 11.06 -4.87
CA PRO A 213 24.86 10.74 -6.29
C PRO A 213 24.38 9.30 -6.47
N TYR A 214 23.28 9.13 -7.19
CA TYR A 214 22.69 7.83 -7.44
C TYR A 214 22.54 7.60 -8.94
N THR A 215 23.28 6.61 -9.46
CA THR A 215 23.21 6.26 -10.88
C THR A 215 22.14 5.20 -11.10
N VAL A 216 21.07 5.56 -11.79
CA VAL A 216 20.11 4.60 -12.34
C VAL A 216 20.66 4.15 -13.69
N GLN A 217 21.02 2.89 -13.83
CA GLN A 217 21.31 2.32 -15.14
C GLN A 217 20.04 2.41 -15.99
N LYS A 218 20.12 3.11 -17.13
CA LYS A 218 19.09 2.95 -18.16
C LYS A 218 19.22 1.52 -18.66
N GLU A 219 18.15 0.73 -18.56
CA GLU A 219 18.04 -0.45 -19.39
C GLU A 219 17.91 0.07 -20.83
N ASP A 220 19.01 0.01 -21.56
CA ASP A 220 18.97 0.14 -23.01
C ASP A 220 18.15 -1.05 -23.52
N GLY A 221 16.99 -0.73 -24.13
CA GLY A 221 16.08 -1.70 -24.72
C GLY A 221 16.60 -2.35 -25.99
#